data_e3e644a11e86004ca0319aaa0e4e03a3
#
_entry.id   e3e644a11e86004ca0319aaa0e4e03a3
#
_cell.length_a   1.000
_cell.length_b   1.000
_cell.length_c   1.000
_cell.angle_alpha   90.00
_cell.angle_beta   90.00
_cell.angle_gamma   90.00
#
_symmetry.space_group_name_H-M   'P 1'
#
loop_
_entity.id
_entity.type
_entity.pdbx_description
1 polymer ?
#
loop_
_entity_poly.entity_id
_entity_poly.type
_entity_poly.pdbx_seq_one_letter_code
_entity_poly.pdbx_strand_id
1 'polypeptide(L)'
;MKSGCRVAWILIGCLVCCGCSRSNRATVSGSVTVDGEPAKVGAISFFAVDNKAPTAGAQIVDGTYSAEVTPGMCMVQVRVSKIVGEKKLYDTPNSPVRKVWAEVLPAKYNDNTELKLEVKQGSNTQDYHLKSK
;
A
#
# COMPACT_ATOMS: atom_id res chain seq x y z
N MET A 1 -29.56 -47.65 -54.50
CA MET A 1 -30.18 -46.49 -53.83
C MET A 1 -29.38 -46.15 -52.60
N LYS A 2 -28.58 -45.16 -52.69
CA LYS A 2 -27.62 -44.81 -51.62
C LYS A 2 -27.99 -43.49 -51.02
N SER A 3 -28.55 -43.54 -49.86
CA SER A 3 -28.89 -42.38 -49.04
C SER A 3 -27.67 -42.01 -48.18
N GLY A 4 -27.01 -40.95 -48.58
CA GLY A 4 -25.87 -40.43 -47.82
C GLY A 4 -26.34 -39.45 -46.76
N CYS A 5 -26.30 -39.88 -45.52
CA CYS A 5 -26.56 -39.01 -44.38
C CYS A 5 -25.29 -38.22 -44.05
N ARG A 6 -25.26 -36.94 -44.41
CA ARG A 6 -24.18 -36.03 -44.00
C ARG A 6 -24.57 -35.38 -42.68
N VAL A 7 -23.96 -35.88 -41.65
CA VAL A 7 -24.04 -35.26 -40.32
C VAL A 7 -23.13 -34.04 -40.30
N ALA A 8 -23.70 -32.87 -40.28
CA ALA A 8 -22.98 -31.63 -40.08
C ALA A 8 -22.69 -31.46 -38.59
N TRP A 9 -21.44 -31.56 -38.24
CA TRP A 9 -20.96 -31.22 -36.91
C TRP A 9 -20.89 -29.69 -36.78
N ILE A 10 -21.82 -29.13 -36.06
CA ILE A 10 -21.78 -27.74 -35.65
C ILE A 10 -20.88 -27.67 -34.43
N LEU A 11 -19.65 -27.20 -34.62
CA LEU A 11 -18.76 -26.79 -33.55
C LEU A 11 -19.27 -25.49 -32.96
N ILE A 12 -20.00 -25.59 -31.87
CA ILE A 12 -20.32 -24.43 -31.03
C ILE A 12 -19.04 -24.04 -30.31
N GLY A 13 -18.37 -23.05 -30.88
CA GLY A 13 -17.22 -22.39 -30.21
C GLY A 13 -17.74 -21.65 -28.98
N CYS A 14 -17.48 -22.22 -27.82
CA CYS A 14 -17.70 -21.55 -26.54
C CYS A 14 -16.70 -20.39 -26.43
N LEU A 15 -17.16 -19.17 -26.78
CA LEU A 15 -16.42 -17.95 -26.57
C LEU A 15 -16.42 -17.69 -25.07
N VAL A 16 -15.39 -18.18 -24.38
CA VAL A 16 -15.15 -17.81 -22.99
C VAL A 16 -14.73 -16.34 -23.00
N CYS A 17 -15.69 -15.46 -22.84
CA CYS A 17 -15.41 -14.08 -22.48
C CYS A 17 -14.76 -14.09 -21.10
N CYS A 18 -13.44 -14.11 -21.07
CA CYS A 18 -12.67 -13.75 -19.89
C CYS A 18 -13.00 -12.29 -19.59
N GLY A 19 -14.03 -12.08 -18.79
CA GLY A 19 -14.35 -10.77 -18.25
C GLY A 19 -13.18 -10.35 -17.35
N CYS A 20 -12.22 -9.63 -17.92
CA CYS A 20 -11.25 -8.87 -17.11
C CYS A 20 -12.05 -7.80 -16.36
N SER A 21 -12.44 -8.10 -15.14
CA SER A 21 -12.80 -7.07 -14.18
C SER A 21 -11.58 -6.16 -14.05
N ARG A 22 -11.58 -5.04 -14.77
CA ARG A 22 -10.62 -3.97 -14.51
C ARG A 22 -10.92 -3.45 -13.12
N SER A 23 -10.19 -3.95 -12.14
CA SER A 23 -10.20 -3.31 -10.84
C SER A 23 -9.71 -1.88 -11.07
N ASN A 24 -10.53 -0.90 -10.70
CA ASN A 24 -10.17 0.51 -10.79
C ASN A 24 -9.17 0.86 -9.68
N ARG A 25 -8.06 0.12 -9.64
CA ARG A 25 -6.97 0.30 -8.69
C ARG A 25 -5.65 0.43 -9.40
N ALA A 26 -4.84 1.33 -8.92
CA ALA A 26 -3.46 1.51 -9.34
C ALA A 26 -2.51 1.00 -8.27
N THR A 27 -1.34 0.57 -8.65
CA THR A 27 -0.28 0.22 -7.72
C THR A 27 0.62 1.43 -7.48
N VAL A 28 0.83 1.78 -6.22
CA VAL A 28 1.80 2.81 -5.82
C VAL A 28 2.88 2.13 -4.99
N SER A 29 4.11 2.25 -5.40
CA SER A 29 5.26 1.68 -4.72
C SER A 29 6.42 2.67 -4.66
N GLY A 30 7.36 2.43 -3.78
CA GLY A 30 8.53 3.29 -3.67
C GLY A 30 9.32 3.02 -2.40
N SER A 31 10.21 3.94 -2.10
CA SER A 31 11.04 3.91 -0.91
C SER A 31 10.69 5.05 0.05
N VAL A 32 10.91 4.80 1.33
CA VAL A 32 10.76 5.80 2.39
C VAL A 32 12.04 5.85 3.21
N THR A 33 12.65 7.03 3.25
CA THR A 33 13.82 7.29 4.09
C THR A 33 13.53 8.38 5.10
N VAL A 34 14.11 8.27 6.27
CA VAL A 34 14.04 9.27 7.33
C VAL A 34 15.47 9.66 7.69
N ASP A 35 15.80 10.94 7.55
CA ASP A 35 17.13 11.47 7.76
C ASP A 35 18.23 10.75 6.95
N GLY A 36 17.87 10.28 5.74
CA GLY A 36 18.79 9.56 4.84
C GLY A 36 18.87 8.05 5.08
N GLU A 37 18.22 7.53 6.11
CA GLU A 37 18.19 6.10 6.42
C GLU A 37 16.86 5.47 6.04
N PRO A 38 16.85 4.23 5.51
CA PRO A 38 15.60 3.52 5.23
C PRO A 38 14.72 3.36 6.47
N ALA A 39 13.44 3.67 6.36
CA ALA A 39 12.48 3.45 7.43
C ALA A 39 12.24 1.95 7.63
N LYS A 40 12.71 1.38 8.73
CA LYS A 40 12.63 -0.07 8.95
C LYS A 40 11.21 -0.55 9.19
N VAL A 41 10.44 0.20 9.94
CA VAL A 41 9.06 -0.13 10.29
C VAL A 41 8.21 1.12 10.25
N GLY A 42 7.10 1.05 9.55
CA GLY A 42 6.16 2.16 9.47
C GLY A 42 4.92 1.78 8.67
N ALA A 43 4.11 2.78 8.42
CA ALA A 43 2.92 2.66 7.58
C ALA A 43 2.75 3.90 6.72
N ILE A 44 2.23 3.70 5.52
CA ILE A 44 1.84 4.76 4.61
C ILE A 44 0.35 4.59 4.30
N SER A 45 -0.38 5.70 4.28
CA SER A 45 -1.82 5.71 4.01
C SER A 45 -2.15 6.76 2.96
N PHE A 46 -3.09 6.43 2.10
CA PHE A 46 -3.56 7.26 1.01
C PHE A 46 -5.04 7.56 1.20
N PHE A 47 -5.39 8.82 1.27
CA PHE A 47 -6.75 9.30 1.43
C PHE A 47 -7.15 10.10 0.21
N ALA A 48 -8.26 9.73 -0.43
CA ALA A 48 -8.77 10.53 -1.54
C ALA A 48 -9.16 11.94 -1.05
N VAL A 49 -8.70 12.96 -1.76
CA VAL A 49 -8.97 14.38 -1.40
C VAL A 49 -10.46 14.71 -1.43
N ASP A 50 -11.19 14.05 -2.31
CA ASP A 50 -12.65 14.22 -2.46
C ASP A 50 -13.48 13.28 -1.56
N ASN A 51 -12.85 12.45 -0.76
CA ASN A 51 -13.47 11.42 0.08
C ASN A 51 -14.40 10.43 -0.67
N LYS A 52 -14.28 10.32 -1.99
CA LYS A 52 -15.09 9.42 -2.79
C LYS A 52 -14.52 8.02 -2.91
N ALA A 53 -13.23 7.86 -2.67
CA ALA A 53 -12.56 6.57 -2.70
C ALA A 53 -12.22 6.09 -1.30
N PRO A 54 -12.17 4.77 -1.07
CA PRO A 54 -11.76 4.23 0.21
C PRO A 54 -10.29 4.54 0.49
N THR A 55 -9.96 4.68 1.76
CA THR A 55 -8.58 4.80 2.23
C THR A 55 -7.80 3.54 1.88
N ALA A 56 -6.63 3.71 1.31
CA ALA A 56 -5.69 2.64 1.06
C ALA A 56 -4.45 2.81 1.93
N GLY A 57 -3.77 1.72 2.22
CA GLY A 57 -2.56 1.78 3.02
C GLY A 57 -1.68 0.56 2.82
N ALA A 58 -0.43 0.69 3.21
CA ALA A 58 0.55 -0.38 3.20
C ALA A 58 1.52 -0.24 4.37
N GLN A 59 2.17 -1.34 4.72
CA GLN A 59 3.27 -1.31 5.66
C GLN A 59 4.56 -0.93 4.95
N ILE A 60 5.39 -0.16 5.64
CA ILE A 60 6.75 0.14 5.22
C ILE A 60 7.65 -0.90 5.89
N VAL A 61 8.37 -1.67 5.08
CA VAL A 61 9.30 -2.70 5.52
C VAL A 61 10.65 -2.46 4.86
N ASP A 62 11.70 -2.31 5.66
CA ASP A 62 13.06 -2.06 5.19
C ASP A 62 13.16 -0.88 4.18
N GLY A 63 12.38 0.15 4.43
CA GLY A 63 12.36 1.36 3.62
C GLY A 63 11.59 1.26 2.32
N THR A 64 10.81 0.22 2.10
CA THR A 64 9.99 0.04 0.89
C THR A 64 8.52 -0.17 1.22
N TYR A 65 7.66 0.24 0.30
CA TYR A 65 6.22 0.01 0.41
C TYR A 65 5.61 -0.30 -0.96
N SER A 66 4.46 -0.95 -0.95
CA SER A 66 3.63 -1.16 -2.13
C SER A 66 2.16 -1.18 -1.71
N ALA A 67 1.35 -0.34 -2.30
CA ALA A 67 -0.08 -0.21 -1.99
C ALA A 67 -0.93 -0.24 -3.26
N GLU A 68 -2.14 -0.75 -3.13
CA GLU A 68 -3.18 -0.62 -4.16
C GLU A 68 -4.09 0.55 -3.81
N VAL A 69 -4.11 1.55 -4.67
CA VAL A 69 -4.80 2.82 -4.44
C VAL A 69 -5.75 3.11 -5.59
N THR A 70 -6.92 3.65 -5.30
CA THR A 70 -7.81 4.14 -6.35
C THR A 70 -7.18 5.35 -7.04
N PRO A 71 -7.13 5.39 -8.39
CA PRO A 71 -6.58 6.53 -9.11
C PRO A 71 -7.27 7.85 -8.76
N GLY A 72 -6.50 8.91 -8.70
CA GLY A 72 -6.94 10.25 -8.37
C GLY A 72 -5.98 11.00 -7.46
N MET A 73 -6.35 12.21 -7.05
CA MET A 73 -5.56 12.99 -6.11
C MET A 73 -5.76 12.46 -4.69
N CYS A 74 -4.66 12.10 -4.03
CA CYS A 74 -4.64 11.58 -2.67
C CYS A 74 -3.78 12.44 -1.76
N MET A 75 -4.20 12.55 -0.50
CA MET A 75 -3.33 12.97 0.58
C MET A 75 -2.59 11.75 1.13
N VAL A 76 -1.32 11.91 1.44
CA VAL A 76 -0.45 10.81 1.89
C VAL A 76 -0.04 11.05 3.33
N GLN A 77 -0.29 10.08 4.18
CA GLN A 77 0.20 10.07 5.56
C GLN A 77 1.28 9.01 5.72
N VAL A 78 2.39 9.39 6.32
CA VAL A 78 3.50 8.49 6.61
C VAL A 78 3.75 8.49 8.12
N ARG A 79 3.77 7.30 8.69
CA ARG A 79 4.12 7.08 10.10
C ARG A 79 5.30 6.13 10.18
N VAL A 80 6.32 6.53 10.89
CA VAL A 80 7.51 5.71 11.10
C VAL A 80 7.80 5.66 12.60
N SER A 81 7.91 4.45 13.12
CA SER A 81 8.20 4.22 14.52
C SER A 81 9.57 3.60 14.69
N LYS A 82 10.29 4.04 15.69
CA LYS A 82 11.57 3.45 16.13
C LYS A 82 11.46 2.93 17.55
N ILE A 83 12.26 1.93 17.87
CA ILE A 83 12.43 1.49 19.25
C ILE A 83 13.25 2.54 19.98
N VAL A 84 12.66 3.14 21.01
CA VAL A 84 13.30 4.18 21.82
C VAL A 84 13.74 3.68 23.18
N GLY A 85 13.42 2.46 23.53
CA GLY A 85 13.81 1.85 24.80
C GLY A 85 13.15 0.52 25.07
N GLU A 86 13.40 -0.01 26.24
CA GLU A 86 12.80 -1.24 26.73
C GLU A 86 12.23 -0.98 28.13
N LYS A 87 11.06 -1.54 28.41
CA LYS A 87 10.40 -1.45 29.71
C LYS A 87 10.14 -2.84 30.23
N LYS A 88 10.53 -3.11 31.49
CA LYS A 88 10.17 -4.34 32.18
C LYS A 88 8.64 -4.38 32.40
N LEU A 89 8.04 -5.55 32.22
CA LEU A 89 6.61 -5.75 32.46
C LEU A 89 6.29 -5.82 33.96
N TYR A 90 7.25 -6.30 34.75
CA TYR A 90 7.13 -6.45 36.19
C TYR A 90 8.40 -5.98 36.88
N ASP A 91 8.29 -5.59 38.12
CA ASP A 91 9.44 -5.15 38.96
C ASP A 91 10.12 -6.35 39.62
N THR A 92 10.60 -7.29 38.79
CA THR A 92 11.32 -8.50 39.19
C THR A 92 12.59 -8.67 38.39
N PRO A 93 13.65 -9.33 38.93
CA PRO A 93 14.92 -9.51 38.21
C PRO A 93 14.80 -10.20 36.86
N ASN A 94 13.90 -11.15 36.75
CA ASN A 94 13.67 -11.95 35.52
C ASN A 94 12.43 -11.48 34.73
N SER A 95 12.02 -10.23 34.89
CA SER A 95 10.86 -9.70 34.18
C SER A 95 11.09 -9.68 32.68
N PRO A 96 10.13 -10.17 31.88
CA PRO A 96 10.16 -9.95 30.43
C PRO A 96 10.20 -8.46 30.11
N VAL A 97 10.95 -8.09 29.10
CA VAL A 97 11.02 -6.71 28.60
C VAL A 97 10.13 -6.52 27.36
N ARG A 98 9.47 -5.38 27.29
CA ARG A 98 8.71 -4.93 26.14
C ARG A 98 9.44 -3.77 25.48
N LYS A 99 9.59 -3.85 24.16
CA LYS A 99 10.14 -2.75 23.37
C LYS A 99 9.17 -1.57 23.36
N VAL A 100 9.68 -0.39 23.60
CA VAL A 100 8.91 0.85 23.53
C VAL A 100 9.13 1.49 22.18
N TRP A 101 8.03 1.70 21.44
CA TRP A 101 8.05 2.33 20.14
C TRP A 101 7.59 3.77 20.25
N ALA A 102 8.21 4.65 19.49
CA ALA A 102 7.78 6.04 19.38
C ALA A 102 7.78 6.48 17.92
N GLU A 103 6.80 7.32 17.59
CA GLU A 103 6.72 8.00 16.29
C GLU A 103 7.91 8.97 16.17
N VAL A 104 8.59 8.92 15.02
CA VAL A 104 9.77 9.76 14.78
C VAL A 104 9.51 10.88 13.80
N LEU A 105 8.38 10.85 13.08
CA LEU A 105 8.04 11.87 12.11
C LEU A 105 7.18 12.98 12.71
N PRO A 106 7.43 14.25 12.34
CA PRO A 106 6.58 15.36 12.75
C PRO A 106 5.19 15.27 12.12
N ALA A 107 4.23 15.98 12.71
CA ALA A 107 2.83 15.98 12.29
C ALA A 107 2.60 16.38 10.82
N LYS A 108 3.50 17.13 10.23
CA LYS A 108 3.44 17.54 8.81
C LYS A 108 3.51 16.37 7.81
N TYR A 109 3.85 15.17 8.26
CA TYR A 109 3.87 13.95 7.43
C TYR A 109 2.76 12.97 7.79
N ASN A 110 2.04 13.19 8.86
CA ASN A 110 0.96 12.32 9.33
C ASN A 110 -0.32 13.10 9.66
N ASP A 111 -0.56 13.49 10.92
CA ASP A 111 -1.84 14.09 11.33
C ASP A 111 -2.18 15.39 10.59
N ASN A 112 -1.19 16.21 10.27
CA ASN A 112 -1.31 17.43 9.51
C ASN A 112 -0.56 17.34 8.17
N THR A 113 -0.72 16.22 7.48
CA THR A 113 0.06 15.96 6.27
C THR A 113 -0.17 17.01 5.19
N GLU A 114 0.93 17.46 4.59
CA GLU A 114 0.95 18.32 3.41
C GLU A 114 1.32 17.53 2.14
N LEU A 115 1.57 16.22 2.28
CA LEU A 115 1.95 15.36 1.18
C LEU A 115 0.73 15.03 0.32
N LYS A 116 0.86 15.26 -0.97
CA LYS A 116 -0.15 14.94 -1.98
C LYS A 116 0.46 14.13 -3.10
N LEU A 117 -0.31 13.23 -3.65
CA LEU A 117 0.09 12.40 -4.78
C LEU A 117 -1.08 12.24 -5.74
N GLU A 118 -0.84 12.53 -7.01
CA GLU A 118 -1.75 12.15 -8.08
C GLU A 118 -1.45 10.71 -8.50
N VAL A 119 -2.38 9.83 -8.21
CA VAL A 119 -2.29 8.40 -8.57
C VAL A 119 -2.89 8.21 -9.96
N LYS A 120 -2.08 7.74 -10.89
CA LYS A 120 -2.50 7.43 -12.26
C LYS A 120 -2.84 5.95 -12.38
N GLN A 121 -3.69 5.60 -13.33
CA GLN A 121 -4.00 4.22 -13.66
C GLN A 121 -2.71 3.43 -13.97
N GLY A 122 -2.61 2.21 -13.47
CA GLY A 122 -1.46 1.34 -13.66
C GLY A 122 -0.47 1.40 -12.50
N SER A 123 0.81 1.42 -12.80
CA SER A 123 1.89 1.43 -11.80
C SER A 123 2.44 2.84 -11.60
N ASN A 124 2.52 3.27 -10.36
CA ASN A 124 3.10 4.55 -9.96
C ASN A 124 4.29 4.28 -9.04
N THR A 125 5.34 5.07 -9.18
CA THR A 125 6.49 5.02 -8.29
C THR A 125 6.65 6.37 -7.61
N GLN A 126 6.69 6.38 -6.27
CA GLN A 126 6.89 7.57 -5.48
C GLN A 126 7.78 7.28 -4.28
N ASP A 127 8.91 7.95 -4.23
CA ASP A 127 9.85 7.88 -3.11
C ASP A 127 9.64 9.07 -2.19
N TYR A 128 9.81 8.83 -0.88
CA TYR A 128 9.69 9.86 0.15
C TYR A 128 11.00 9.97 0.93
N HIS A 129 11.58 11.15 0.91
CA HIS A 129 12.76 11.50 1.71
C HIS A 129 12.32 12.44 2.82
N LEU A 130 12.11 11.90 3.99
CA LEU A 130 11.52 12.60 5.13
C LEU A 130 12.60 12.96 6.16
N LYS A 131 12.24 13.90 7.01
CA LYS A 131 13.12 14.33 8.11
C LYS A 131 12.36 14.24 9.43
N SER A 132 13.05 13.80 10.47
CA SER A 132 12.47 13.69 11.82
C SER A 132 12.30 15.06 12.52
N LYS A 133 12.88 16.11 11.98
CA LYS A 133 12.73 17.50 12.45
C LYS A 133 12.67 18.48 11.28
#